data_940a78ea7cd6b9c8eeb6ec9c9d0b2b65
#
_entry.id   940a78ea7cd6b9c8eeb6ec9c9d0b2b65
#
_cell.length_a   1.000
_cell.length_b   1.000
_cell.length_c   1.000
_cell.angle_alpha   90.00
_cell.angle_beta   90.00
_cell.angle_gamma   90.00
#
_symmetry.space_group_name_H-M   'P 1'
#
loop_
_entity.id
_entity.type
_entity.pdbx_description
1 polymer ?
#
loop_
_entity_poly.entity_id
_entity_poly.type
_entity_poly.pdbx_seq_one_letter_code
_entity_poly.pdbx_strand_id
1 'polypeptide(L)'
;MTVPFPSPTDPAGSRAEVFRRYLEFFRDRLAAKTRGLPAEELRRSRLPSGWTPLELVKHLTYVELRWLEWGFEGRAVANPWGDQRDDRWYVGPDETLDGLLAELSAQAARSEAIIEGHDLDEVGQPGERWSGQPPATLERVLFHLVQEYARHVGQLDVVCELAGGETGE
;
A
#
# COMPACT_ATOMS: atom_id res chain seq x y z
N MET A 1 11.03 9.55 13.58
CA MET A 1 11.93 8.38 13.78
C MET A 1 11.66 7.45 12.61
N THR A 2 12.68 7.01 11.92
CA THR A 2 12.54 6.13 10.74
C THR A 2 12.31 4.70 11.21
N VAL A 3 11.34 3.99 10.65
CA VAL A 3 11.10 2.57 10.94
C VAL A 3 12.28 1.75 10.41
N PRO A 4 12.94 0.92 11.24
CA PRO A 4 14.07 0.11 10.78
C PRO A 4 13.59 -1.00 9.82
N PHE A 5 14.48 -1.42 8.93
CA PHE A 5 14.21 -2.59 8.09
C PHE A 5 14.00 -3.83 8.96
N PRO A 6 12.90 -4.57 8.79
CA PRO A 6 12.64 -5.79 9.57
C PRO A 6 13.56 -6.92 9.10
N SER A 7 14.68 -7.11 9.83
CA SER A 7 15.64 -8.16 9.51
C SER A 7 15.01 -9.56 9.64
N PRO A 8 15.32 -10.51 8.75
CA PRO A 8 14.88 -11.90 8.89
C PRO A 8 15.43 -12.60 10.14
N THR A 9 16.44 -12.00 10.80
CA THR A 9 17.01 -12.50 12.06
C THR A 9 16.36 -11.87 13.30
N ASP A 10 15.51 -10.85 13.13
CA ASP A 10 14.82 -10.22 14.25
C ASP A 10 13.74 -11.16 14.80
N PRO A 11 13.71 -11.38 16.11
CA PRO A 11 12.67 -12.23 16.70
C PRO A 11 11.29 -11.60 16.51
N ALA A 12 10.31 -12.41 16.13
CA ALA A 12 8.91 -12.02 16.05
C ALA A 12 8.07 -12.96 16.92
N GLY A 13 7.09 -12.41 17.63
CA GLY A 13 6.20 -13.17 18.50
C GLY A 13 5.16 -14.02 17.73
N SER A 14 4.93 -13.70 16.45
CA SER A 14 4.01 -14.41 15.58
C SER A 14 4.30 -14.19 14.10
N ARG A 15 3.74 -15.03 13.22
CA ARG A 15 3.75 -14.80 11.76
C ARG A 15 3.07 -13.48 11.38
N ALA A 16 1.98 -13.14 12.05
CA ALA A 16 1.25 -11.88 11.81
C ALA A 16 2.15 -10.65 12.09
N GLU A 17 2.94 -10.70 13.16
CA GLU A 17 3.89 -9.63 13.49
C GLU A 17 4.93 -9.42 12.39
N VAL A 18 5.39 -10.48 11.73
CA VAL A 18 6.31 -10.36 10.58
C VAL A 18 5.68 -9.54 9.46
N PHE A 19 4.45 -9.88 9.04
CA PHE A 19 3.73 -9.12 8.00
C PHE A 19 3.51 -7.65 8.40
N ARG A 20 3.08 -7.40 9.65
CA ARG A 20 2.84 -6.05 10.16
C ARG A 20 4.10 -5.19 10.10
N ARG A 21 5.25 -5.70 10.54
CA ARG A 21 6.54 -5.00 10.51
C ARG A 21 6.96 -4.64 9.08
N TYR A 22 6.81 -5.57 8.12
CA TYR A 22 7.12 -5.27 6.71
C TYR A 22 6.18 -4.22 6.12
N LEU A 23 4.88 -4.31 6.39
CA LEU A 23 3.91 -3.32 5.90
C LEU A 23 4.17 -1.94 6.51
N GLU A 24 4.45 -1.86 7.82
CA GLU A 24 4.82 -0.62 8.50
C GLU A 24 6.09 0.00 7.90
N PHE A 25 7.13 -0.81 7.70
CA PHE A 25 8.37 -0.39 7.07
C PHE A 25 8.12 0.20 5.67
N PHE A 26 7.40 -0.50 4.81
CA PHE A 26 7.15 -0.03 3.45
C PHE A 26 6.28 1.22 3.41
N ARG A 27 5.29 1.36 4.29
CA ARG A 27 4.48 2.59 4.42
C ARG A 27 5.36 3.77 4.83
N ASP A 28 6.27 3.56 5.79
CA ASP A 28 7.23 4.58 6.22
C ASP A 28 8.18 4.97 5.07
N ARG A 29 8.71 3.99 4.33
CA ARG A 29 9.58 4.26 3.16
C ARG A 29 8.83 5.02 2.06
N LEU A 30 7.61 4.63 1.73
CA LEU A 30 6.77 5.33 0.76
C LEU A 30 6.58 6.81 1.17
N ALA A 31 6.23 7.05 2.43
CA ALA A 31 6.03 8.40 2.95
C ALA A 31 7.33 9.22 2.96
N ALA A 32 8.45 8.64 3.41
CA ALA A 32 9.74 9.32 3.47
C ALA A 32 10.23 9.71 2.06
N LYS A 33 10.19 8.76 1.11
CA LYS A 33 10.62 8.98 -0.27
C LYS A 33 9.78 10.04 -0.97
N THR A 34 8.45 9.98 -0.84
CA THR A 34 7.56 10.98 -1.48
C THR A 34 7.72 12.36 -0.87
N ARG A 35 7.94 12.48 0.46
CA ARG A 35 8.25 13.76 1.11
C ARG A 35 9.61 14.33 0.72
N GLY A 36 10.57 13.49 0.36
CA GLY A 36 11.90 13.89 -0.10
C GLY A 36 11.93 14.41 -1.54
N LEU A 37 10.88 14.16 -2.33
CA LEU A 37 10.80 14.63 -3.70
C LEU A 37 10.42 16.12 -3.78
N PRO A 38 10.98 16.88 -4.73
CA PRO A 38 10.49 18.22 -5.07
C PRO A 38 9.00 18.21 -5.45
N ALA A 39 8.27 19.28 -5.13
CA ALA A 39 6.83 19.34 -5.35
C ALA A 39 6.41 19.12 -6.82
N GLU A 40 7.22 19.61 -7.77
CA GLU A 40 7.01 19.42 -9.20
C GLU A 40 7.16 17.96 -9.65
N GLU A 41 7.96 17.14 -8.93
CA GLU A 41 8.16 15.72 -9.23
C GLU A 41 6.99 14.85 -8.72
N LEU A 42 6.26 15.30 -7.71
CA LEU A 42 5.15 14.54 -7.15
C LEU A 42 4.02 14.27 -8.16
N ARG A 43 3.83 15.15 -9.14
CA ARG A 43 2.82 15.03 -10.20
C ARG A 43 3.44 14.74 -11.57
N ARG A 44 4.74 14.48 -11.62
CA ARG A 44 5.46 14.21 -12.86
C ARG A 44 5.74 12.72 -13.02
N SER A 45 5.40 12.17 -14.17
CA SER A 45 5.86 10.83 -14.53
C SER A 45 7.28 10.87 -15.10
N ARG A 46 8.15 10.04 -14.54
CA ARG A 46 9.51 9.83 -15.03
C ARG A 46 9.65 8.55 -15.87
N LEU A 47 8.63 7.72 -15.88
CA LEU A 47 8.64 6.41 -16.52
C LEU A 47 7.65 6.36 -17.71
N PRO A 48 7.93 5.55 -18.74
CA PRO A 48 7.02 5.37 -19.88
C PRO A 48 5.63 4.85 -19.51
N SER A 49 5.51 4.16 -18.37
CA SER A 49 4.22 3.68 -17.81
C SER A 49 3.29 4.80 -17.38
N GLY A 50 3.82 6.01 -17.16
CA GLY A 50 3.05 7.25 -17.04
C GLY A 50 2.50 7.57 -15.65
N TRP A 51 2.68 6.72 -14.61
CA TRP A 51 2.23 7.01 -13.26
C TRP A 51 3.11 8.05 -12.54
N THR A 52 2.57 8.69 -11.53
CA THR A 52 3.22 9.72 -10.71
C THR A 52 3.36 9.28 -9.26
N PRO A 53 4.30 9.85 -8.46
CA PRO A 53 4.42 9.54 -7.03
C PRO A 53 3.12 9.70 -6.23
N LEU A 54 2.31 10.73 -6.48
CA LEU A 54 1.02 10.89 -5.81
C LEU A 54 0.03 9.77 -6.15
N GLU A 55 -0.01 9.37 -7.41
CA GLU A 55 -0.86 8.26 -7.85
C GLU A 55 -0.45 6.95 -7.21
N LEU A 56 0.85 6.74 -6.98
CA LEU A 56 1.35 5.56 -6.28
C LEU A 56 0.92 5.52 -4.81
N VAL A 57 0.99 6.64 -4.08
CA VAL A 57 0.51 6.71 -2.69
C VAL A 57 -0.97 6.36 -2.62
N LYS A 58 -1.78 6.97 -3.48
CA LYS A 58 -3.21 6.71 -3.55
C LYS A 58 -3.49 5.24 -3.92
N HIS A 59 -2.78 4.70 -4.92
CA HIS A 59 -2.91 3.33 -5.35
C HIS A 59 -2.69 2.34 -4.20
N LEU A 60 -1.61 2.48 -3.43
CA LEU A 60 -1.30 1.58 -2.32
C LEU A 60 -2.33 1.68 -1.18
N THR A 61 -2.90 2.85 -0.93
CA THR A 61 -4.03 3.02 -0.01
C THR A 61 -5.22 2.16 -0.45
N TYR A 62 -5.58 2.24 -1.74
CA TYR A 62 -6.67 1.45 -2.31
C TYR A 62 -6.35 -0.04 -2.46
N VAL A 63 -5.08 -0.41 -2.58
CA VAL A 63 -4.65 -1.83 -2.55
C VAL A 63 -4.99 -2.45 -1.20
N GLU A 64 -4.66 -1.79 -0.07
CA GLU A 64 -5.04 -2.29 1.25
C GLU A 64 -6.55 -2.38 1.43
N LEU A 65 -7.29 -1.32 1.10
CA LEU A 65 -8.74 -1.28 1.16
C LEU A 65 -9.37 -2.44 0.36
N ARG A 66 -8.93 -2.64 -0.89
CA ARG A 66 -9.48 -3.68 -1.78
C ARG A 66 -9.22 -5.10 -1.27
N TRP A 67 -8.06 -5.36 -0.67
CA TRP A 67 -7.71 -6.71 -0.25
C TRP A 67 -8.19 -7.05 1.14
N LEU A 68 -8.19 -6.09 2.08
CA LEU A 68 -8.57 -6.34 3.47
C LEU A 68 -10.04 -6.06 3.73
N GLU A 69 -10.53 -4.84 3.47
CA GLU A 69 -11.92 -4.49 3.78
C GLU A 69 -12.90 -5.10 2.77
N TRP A 70 -12.71 -4.80 1.48
CA TRP A 70 -13.62 -5.30 0.44
C TRP A 70 -13.44 -6.79 0.15
N GLY A 71 -12.20 -7.27 0.14
CA GLY A 71 -11.88 -8.67 -0.11
C GLY A 71 -12.07 -9.55 1.13
N PHE A 72 -11.15 -9.48 2.08
CA PHE A 72 -11.12 -10.41 3.20
C PHE A 72 -12.35 -10.31 4.10
N GLU A 73 -12.73 -9.10 4.53
CA GLU A 73 -13.93 -8.91 5.37
C GLU A 73 -15.25 -8.86 4.59
N GLY A 74 -15.22 -8.75 3.26
CA GLY A 74 -16.44 -8.66 2.42
C GLY A 74 -17.27 -7.42 2.69
N ARG A 75 -16.67 -6.35 3.22
CA ARG A 75 -17.38 -5.10 3.51
C ARG A 75 -17.82 -4.41 2.21
N ALA A 76 -19.00 -3.79 2.23
CA ALA A 76 -19.40 -2.91 1.15
C ALA A 76 -18.52 -1.67 1.09
N VAL A 77 -17.86 -1.44 -0.03
CA VAL A 77 -17.04 -0.26 -0.30
C VAL A 77 -17.66 0.53 -1.44
N ALA A 78 -17.93 1.81 -1.20
CA ALA A 78 -18.66 2.66 -2.15
C ALA A 78 -17.91 2.88 -3.48
N ASN A 79 -16.59 2.97 -3.42
CA ASN A 79 -15.75 3.21 -4.60
C ASN A 79 -14.39 2.48 -4.45
N PRO A 80 -14.35 1.15 -4.63
CA PRO A 80 -13.13 0.38 -4.43
C PRO A 80 -12.02 0.69 -5.45
N TRP A 81 -12.34 1.39 -6.53
CA TRP A 81 -11.42 1.80 -7.60
C TRP A 81 -11.25 3.32 -7.69
N GLY A 82 -11.42 4.04 -6.59
CA GLY A 82 -11.29 5.49 -6.54
C GLY A 82 -9.87 6.03 -6.82
N ASP A 83 -8.89 5.14 -6.90
CA ASP A 83 -7.52 5.43 -7.35
C ASP A 83 -7.36 5.36 -8.87
N GLN A 84 -8.42 5.11 -9.64
CA GLN A 84 -8.36 4.91 -11.09
C GLN A 84 -9.36 5.79 -11.84
N ARG A 85 -8.97 6.15 -13.07
CA ARG A 85 -9.81 6.81 -14.06
C ARG A 85 -9.34 6.38 -15.46
N ASP A 86 -10.27 5.97 -16.32
CA ASP A 86 -9.98 5.53 -17.68
C ASP A 86 -8.88 4.44 -17.71
N ASP A 87 -9.01 3.42 -16.86
CA ASP A 87 -8.07 2.30 -16.67
C ASP A 87 -6.63 2.69 -16.30
N ARG A 88 -6.44 3.90 -15.75
CA ARG A 88 -5.14 4.40 -15.28
C ARG A 88 -5.26 4.88 -13.84
N TRP A 89 -4.14 4.85 -13.12
CA TRP A 89 -4.08 5.51 -11.83
C TRP A 89 -4.39 6.99 -11.97
N TYR A 90 -5.05 7.54 -10.97
CA TYR A 90 -5.53 8.91 -11.04
C TYR A 90 -5.51 9.59 -9.66
N VAL A 91 -4.99 10.80 -9.66
CA VAL A 91 -5.06 11.75 -8.54
C VAL A 91 -5.71 13.05 -9.04
N GLY A 92 -6.75 13.50 -8.34
CA GLY A 92 -7.42 14.75 -8.64
C GLY A 92 -6.53 15.98 -8.46
N PRO A 93 -6.87 17.13 -9.07
CA PRO A 93 -6.05 18.34 -9.00
C PRO A 93 -5.92 18.88 -7.57
N ASP A 94 -6.93 18.69 -6.73
CA ASP A 94 -6.98 19.23 -5.36
C ASP A 94 -6.42 18.27 -4.29
N GLU A 95 -6.11 17.01 -4.66
CA GLU A 95 -5.51 16.04 -3.74
C GLU A 95 -4.03 16.38 -3.52
N THR A 96 -3.63 16.48 -2.26
CA THR A 96 -2.24 16.82 -1.86
C THR A 96 -1.50 15.62 -1.30
N LEU A 97 -0.16 15.67 -1.27
CA LEU A 97 0.65 14.62 -0.64
C LEU A 97 0.26 14.39 0.82
N ASP A 98 0.09 15.48 1.59
CA ASP A 98 -0.26 15.37 3.01
C ASP A 98 -1.65 14.73 3.19
N GLY A 99 -2.61 15.09 2.34
CA GLY A 99 -3.94 14.47 2.34
C GLY A 99 -3.89 12.98 2.04
N LEU A 100 -3.18 12.59 0.98
CA LEU A 100 -3.03 11.18 0.58
C LEU A 100 -2.27 10.36 1.63
N LEU A 101 -1.25 10.93 2.27
CA LEU A 101 -0.53 10.25 3.37
C LEU A 101 -1.39 10.13 4.64
N ALA A 102 -2.26 11.09 4.90
CA ALA A 102 -3.23 10.98 6.00
C ALA A 102 -4.26 9.86 5.72
N GLU A 103 -4.75 9.74 4.48
CA GLU A 103 -5.63 8.66 4.05
C GLU A 103 -4.93 7.29 4.15
N LEU A 104 -3.67 7.19 3.71
CA LEU A 104 -2.87 5.98 3.86
C LEU A 104 -2.71 5.58 5.34
N SER A 105 -2.43 6.55 6.21
CA SER A 105 -2.31 6.29 7.65
C SER A 105 -3.62 5.81 8.26
N ALA A 106 -4.75 6.42 7.88
CA ALA A 106 -6.06 5.98 8.32
C ALA A 106 -6.40 4.56 7.80
N GLN A 107 -6.04 4.26 6.55
CA GLN A 107 -6.19 2.92 5.99
C GLN A 107 -5.32 1.91 6.72
N ALA A 108 -4.06 2.26 7.00
CA ALA A 108 -3.15 1.41 7.77
C ALA A 108 -3.73 1.03 9.15
N ALA A 109 -4.34 1.99 9.85
CA ALA A 109 -5.00 1.71 11.14
C ALA A 109 -6.17 0.72 11.01
N ARG A 110 -6.98 0.82 9.93
CA ARG A 110 -8.04 -0.16 9.66
C ARG A 110 -7.48 -1.54 9.32
N SER A 111 -6.41 -1.58 8.52
CA SER A 111 -5.71 -2.80 8.17
C SER A 111 -5.13 -3.51 9.40
N GLU A 112 -4.53 -2.76 10.33
CA GLU A 112 -4.03 -3.30 11.60
C GLU A 112 -5.15 -3.90 12.44
N ALA A 113 -6.30 -3.22 12.55
CA ALA A 113 -7.45 -3.73 13.30
C ALA A 113 -7.97 -5.07 12.71
N ILE A 114 -7.95 -5.22 11.39
CA ILE A 114 -8.31 -6.48 10.72
C ILE A 114 -7.30 -7.57 11.06
N ILE A 115 -6.01 -7.28 10.96
CA ILE A 115 -4.94 -8.26 11.24
C ILE A 115 -4.97 -8.71 12.70
N GLU A 116 -5.28 -7.80 13.64
CA GLU A 116 -5.39 -8.11 15.07
C GLU A 116 -6.65 -8.90 15.43
N GLY A 117 -7.71 -8.71 14.63
CA GLY A 117 -9.02 -9.33 14.88
C GLY A 117 -9.19 -10.75 14.33
N HIS A 118 -8.25 -11.24 13.52
CA HIS A 118 -8.40 -12.49 12.77
C HIS A 118 -7.15 -13.38 12.81
N ASP A 119 -7.36 -14.69 12.72
CA ASP A 119 -6.26 -15.64 12.55
C ASP A 119 -5.77 -15.66 11.10
N LEU A 120 -4.46 -15.88 10.90
CA LEU A 120 -3.85 -15.91 9.57
C LEU A 120 -4.42 -17.00 8.65
N ASP A 121 -4.86 -18.11 9.23
CA ASP A 121 -5.43 -19.24 8.49
C ASP A 121 -6.94 -19.05 8.20
N GLU A 122 -7.55 -17.97 8.72
CA GLU A 122 -8.95 -17.65 8.49
C GLU A 122 -9.19 -17.27 7.02
N VAL A 123 -10.23 -17.86 6.44
CA VAL A 123 -10.64 -17.61 5.05
C VAL A 123 -11.56 -16.40 5.01
N GLY A 124 -11.30 -15.49 4.09
CA GLY A 124 -12.10 -14.27 3.92
C GLY A 124 -13.54 -14.54 3.51
N GLN A 125 -14.36 -13.50 3.59
CA GLN A 125 -15.78 -13.58 3.25
C GLN A 125 -15.98 -13.66 1.72
N PRO A 126 -16.94 -14.45 1.22
CA PRO A 126 -17.37 -14.39 -0.17
C PRO A 126 -17.83 -12.99 -0.56
N GLY A 127 -17.49 -12.52 -1.76
CA GLY A 127 -17.89 -11.19 -2.21
C GLY A 127 -17.42 -10.88 -3.64
N GLU A 128 -17.80 -9.71 -4.10
CA GLU A 128 -17.53 -9.25 -5.48
C GLU A 128 -16.04 -9.18 -5.79
N ARG A 129 -15.21 -8.86 -4.79
CA ARG A 129 -13.74 -8.75 -4.96
C ARG A 129 -13.11 -10.01 -5.54
N TRP A 130 -13.67 -11.16 -5.22
CA TRP A 130 -13.13 -12.46 -5.64
C TRP A 130 -13.58 -12.89 -7.04
N SER A 131 -14.50 -12.15 -7.68
CA SER A 131 -14.98 -12.44 -9.05
C SER A 131 -15.44 -13.89 -9.23
N GLY A 132 -16.14 -14.45 -8.23
CA GLY A 132 -16.62 -15.82 -8.23
C GLY A 132 -15.57 -16.88 -7.83
N GLN A 133 -14.36 -16.49 -7.54
CA GLN A 133 -13.33 -17.40 -7.00
C GLN A 133 -13.48 -17.57 -5.48
N PRO A 134 -13.02 -18.68 -4.90
CA PRO A 134 -12.96 -18.85 -3.45
C PRO A 134 -12.09 -17.74 -2.80
N PRO A 135 -12.52 -17.19 -1.66
CA PRO A 135 -11.72 -16.22 -0.91
C PRO A 135 -10.37 -16.80 -0.48
N ALA A 136 -9.37 -15.92 -0.36
CA ALA A 136 -8.07 -16.28 0.17
C ALA A 136 -8.06 -16.25 1.71
N THR A 137 -7.08 -16.92 2.33
CA THR A 137 -6.78 -16.74 3.75
C THR A 137 -6.15 -15.38 4.01
N LEU A 138 -6.24 -14.89 5.26
CA LEU A 138 -5.59 -13.64 5.65
C LEU A 138 -4.09 -13.65 5.35
N GLU A 139 -3.39 -14.74 5.65
CA GLU A 139 -1.96 -14.87 5.35
C GLU A 139 -1.64 -14.64 3.86
N ARG A 140 -2.43 -15.23 2.97
CA ARG A 140 -2.23 -15.04 1.52
C ARG A 140 -2.49 -13.59 1.08
N VAL A 141 -3.49 -12.95 1.68
CA VAL A 141 -3.77 -11.53 1.45
C VAL A 141 -2.60 -10.67 1.93
N LEU A 142 -2.09 -10.90 3.13
CA LEU A 142 -0.97 -10.14 3.68
C LEU A 142 0.32 -10.34 2.89
N PHE A 143 0.61 -11.57 2.45
CA PHE A 143 1.74 -11.83 1.57
C PHE A 143 1.63 -11.06 0.24
N HIS A 144 0.43 -11.02 -0.33
CA HIS A 144 0.17 -10.22 -1.54
C HIS A 144 0.39 -8.73 -1.29
N LEU A 145 -0.06 -8.19 -0.15
CA LEU A 145 0.19 -6.78 0.21
C LEU A 145 1.68 -6.47 0.35
N VAL A 146 2.45 -7.33 1.02
CA VAL A 146 3.91 -7.17 1.11
C VAL A 146 4.55 -7.16 -0.29
N GLN A 147 4.11 -8.03 -1.19
CA GLN A 147 4.56 -8.05 -2.59
C GLN A 147 4.27 -6.73 -3.33
N GLU A 148 3.02 -6.22 -3.20
CA GLU A 148 2.60 -4.95 -3.81
C GLU A 148 3.48 -3.80 -3.30
N TYR A 149 3.64 -3.69 -1.99
CA TYR A 149 4.47 -2.66 -1.40
C TYR A 149 5.93 -2.76 -1.82
N ALA A 150 6.55 -3.93 -1.71
CA ALA A 150 7.95 -4.13 -2.07
C ALA A 150 8.22 -3.77 -3.54
N ARG A 151 7.32 -4.22 -4.44
CA ARG A 151 7.39 -3.91 -5.87
C ARG A 151 7.29 -2.42 -6.14
N HIS A 152 6.30 -1.76 -5.55
CA HIS A 152 5.99 -0.36 -5.84
C HIS A 152 6.95 0.61 -5.17
N VAL A 153 7.43 0.32 -3.95
CA VAL A 153 8.47 1.12 -3.30
C VAL A 153 9.80 0.99 -4.06
N GLY A 154 10.15 -0.20 -4.56
CA GLY A 154 11.31 -0.38 -5.43
C GLY A 154 11.18 0.37 -6.77
N GLN A 155 9.97 0.47 -7.35
CA GLN A 155 9.74 1.32 -8.53
C GLN A 155 9.87 2.82 -8.20
N LEU A 156 9.44 3.23 -7.00
CA LEU A 156 9.61 4.61 -6.53
C LEU A 156 11.09 4.96 -6.33
N ASP A 157 11.94 4.01 -5.93
CA ASP A 157 13.40 4.22 -5.87
C ASP A 157 13.95 4.68 -7.20
N VAL A 158 13.56 4.02 -8.29
CA VAL A 158 13.99 4.43 -9.65
C VAL A 158 13.52 5.86 -9.97
N VAL A 159 12.29 6.22 -9.60
CA VAL A 159 11.78 7.58 -9.81
C VAL A 159 12.54 8.60 -8.98
N CYS A 160 12.85 8.30 -7.71
CA CYS A 160 13.66 9.15 -6.84
C CYS A 160 15.07 9.35 -7.42
N GLU A 161 15.74 8.30 -7.89
CA GLU A 161 17.05 8.38 -8.53
C GLU A 161 17.02 9.28 -9.78
N LEU A 162 16.01 9.11 -10.64
CA LEU A 162 15.84 9.95 -11.83
C LEU A 162 15.51 11.42 -11.53
N ALA A 163 14.97 11.69 -10.35
CA ALA A 163 14.70 13.04 -9.86
C ALA A 163 15.88 13.64 -9.07
N GLY A 164 16.99 12.91 -8.90
CA GLY A 164 18.14 13.33 -8.10
C GLY A 164 17.93 13.25 -6.60
N GLY A 165 16.93 12.46 -6.16
CA GLY A 165 16.61 12.22 -4.76
C GLY A 165 17.36 11.01 -4.16
N GLU A 166 17.11 10.75 -2.87
CA GLU A 166 17.68 9.60 -2.16
C GLU A 166 16.98 8.29 -2.55
N THR A 167 17.78 7.23 -2.65
CA THR A 167 17.34 5.86 -2.92
C THR A 167 17.76 4.93 -1.78
N GLY A 168 17.21 3.72 -1.80
CA GLY A 168 17.59 2.67 -0.87
C GLY A 168 16.64 2.52 0.33
N GLU A 169 17.04 1.63 1.23
CA GLU A 169 16.30 1.23 2.43
C GLU A 169 16.56 2.16 3.61
#